data_1160ffa0b205fe5f78b984df19e85b65
#
_entry.id   1160ffa0b205fe5f78b984df19e85b65
#
_cell.length_a   1.000
_cell.length_b   1.000
_cell.length_c   1.000
_cell.angle_alpha   90.00
_cell.angle_beta   90.00
_cell.angle_gamma   90.00
#
_symmetry.space_group_name_H-M   'P 1'
#
loop_
_entity.id
_entity.type
_entity.pdbx_description
1 polymer ?
#
loop_
_entity_poly.entity_id
_entity_poly.type
_entity_poly.pdbx_seq_one_letter_code
_entity_poly.pdbx_strand_id
1 'polypeptide(L)'
;MENIVENQQVTLDDKMNMLADTRLQLKALLEQEKKLKQTQNALEAEIAADMERQGLTQTGNDACTISLKTEIVPTVEDWDALHQHIIATGQFELLQKRMSATAYRELIAMEPSVPGVRSTELTKVNYRSK
;
A
#
# COMPACT_ATOMS: atom_id res chain seq x y z
N MET A 1 1.20 -48.34 -8.95
CA MET A 1 -0.12 -47.88 -9.45
C MET A 1 -0.47 -46.55 -8.83
N GLU A 2 -0.56 -46.53 -7.54
CA GLU A 2 -0.82 -45.28 -6.79
C GLU A 2 0.21 -44.21 -7.11
N ASN A 3 1.42 -44.62 -7.37
CA ASN A 3 2.48 -43.68 -7.66
C ASN A 3 2.27 -42.85 -8.91
N ILE A 4 1.45 -43.35 -9.83
CA ILE A 4 1.16 -42.63 -11.04
C ILE A 4 0.40 -41.34 -10.72
N VAL A 5 -0.57 -41.43 -9.80
CA VAL A 5 -1.32 -40.27 -9.38
C VAL A 5 -0.44 -39.30 -8.61
N GLU A 6 0.40 -39.82 -7.76
CA GLU A 6 1.31 -39.00 -6.95
C GLU A 6 2.36 -38.30 -7.81
N ASN A 7 2.70 -38.90 -8.94
CA ASN A 7 3.72 -38.34 -9.83
C ASN A 7 3.18 -37.37 -10.86
N GLN A 8 1.86 -37.13 -10.86
CA GLN A 8 1.31 -36.13 -11.74
C GLN A 8 1.83 -34.77 -11.37
N GLN A 9 2.56 -34.17 -12.31
CA GLN A 9 3.07 -32.83 -12.12
C GLN A 9 2.05 -31.82 -12.61
N VAL A 10 1.95 -30.72 -11.90
CA VAL A 10 1.14 -29.58 -12.32
C VAL A 10 1.83 -28.94 -13.51
N THR A 11 1.15 -28.88 -14.61
CA THR A 11 1.72 -28.31 -15.84
C THR A 11 1.73 -26.79 -15.77
N LEU A 12 2.45 -26.19 -16.69
CA LEU A 12 2.45 -24.72 -16.83
C LEU A 12 1.02 -24.22 -17.11
N ASP A 13 0.31 -24.92 -17.97
CA ASP A 13 -1.07 -24.55 -18.29
C ASP A 13 -1.97 -24.60 -17.05
N ASP A 14 -1.82 -25.64 -16.24
CA ASP A 14 -2.56 -25.75 -14.97
C ASP A 14 -2.27 -24.56 -14.07
N LYS A 15 -1.00 -24.17 -13.96
CA LYS A 15 -0.59 -23.04 -13.13
C LYS A 15 -1.18 -21.74 -13.65
N MET A 16 -1.23 -21.57 -14.95
CA MET A 16 -1.85 -20.39 -15.56
C MET A 16 -3.34 -20.31 -15.25
N ASN A 17 -4.04 -21.45 -15.31
CA ASN A 17 -5.46 -21.49 -14.96
C ASN A 17 -5.67 -21.19 -13.47
N MET A 18 -4.81 -21.73 -12.61
CA MET A 18 -4.87 -21.45 -11.17
C MET A 18 -4.62 -19.98 -10.88
N LEU A 19 -3.67 -19.37 -11.58
CA LEU A 19 -3.39 -17.95 -11.43
C LEU A 19 -4.60 -17.11 -11.85
N ALA A 20 -5.22 -17.45 -12.96
CA ALA A 20 -6.40 -16.74 -13.45
C ALA A 20 -7.54 -16.78 -12.41
N ASP A 21 -7.80 -17.96 -11.85
CA ASP A 21 -8.83 -18.13 -10.82
C ASP A 21 -8.49 -17.34 -9.55
N THR A 22 -7.24 -17.42 -9.12
CA THR A 22 -6.78 -16.70 -7.93
C THR A 22 -6.95 -15.19 -8.10
N ARG A 23 -6.62 -14.68 -9.27
CA ARG A 23 -6.78 -13.25 -9.56
C ARG A 23 -8.24 -12.81 -9.54
N LEU A 24 -9.14 -13.64 -10.04
CA LEU A 24 -10.57 -13.34 -9.99
C LEU A 24 -11.09 -13.32 -8.56
N GLN A 25 -10.69 -14.29 -7.74
CA GLN A 25 -11.06 -14.32 -6.32
C GLN A 25 -10.54 -13.12 -5.58
N LEU A 26 -9.27 -12.76 -5.83
CA LEU A 26 -8.65 -11.59 -5.20
C LEU A 26 -9.37 -10.31 -5.58
N LYS A 27 -9.74 -10.17 -6.85
CA LYS A 27 -10.48 -9.00 -7.32
C LYS A 27 -11.82 -8.86 -6.60
N ALA A 28 -12.55 -9.98 -6.44
CA ALA A 28 -13.84 -9.98 -5.74
C ALA A 28 -13.67 -9.58 -4.27
N LEU A 29 -12.63 -10.10 -3.60
CA LEU A 29 -12.35 -9.78 -2.20
C LEU A 29 -11.95 -8.31 -2.04
N LEU A 30 -11.17 -7.78 -2.97
CA LEU A 30 -10.77 -6.36 -2.93
C LEU A 30 -11.98 -5.44 -3.09
N GLU A 31 -12.95 -5.82 -3.94
CA GLU A 31 -14.18 -5.04 -4.07
C GLU A 31 -14.99 -5.06 -2.78
N GLN A 32 -15.10 -6.21 -2.13
CA GLN A 32 -15.76 -6.32 -0.83
C GLN A 32 -15.04 -5.51 0.23
N GLU A 33 -13.71 -5.58 0.27
CA GLU A 33 -12.90 -4.80 1.20
C GLU A 33 -13.13 -3.31 1.00
N LYS A 34 -13.15 -2.86 -0.25
CA LYS A 34 -13.38 -1.46 -0.57
C LYS A 34 -14.71 -0.97 -0.02
N LYS A 35 -15.78 -1.75 -0.22
CA LYS A 35 -17.10 -1.40 0.28
C LYS A 35 -17.14 -1.33 1.79
N LEU A 36 -16.52 -2.31 2.46
CA LEU A 36 -16.46 -2.32 3.92
C LEU A 36 -15.66 -1.16 4.47
N LYS A 37 -14.55 -0.80 3.83
CA LYS A 37 -13.77 0.36 4.23
C LYS A 37 -14.55 1.66 4.09
N GLN A 38 -15.32 1.79 3.02
CA GLN A 38 -16.17 2.97 2.83
C GLN A 38 -17.21 3.06 3.94
N THR A 39 -17.84 1.93 4.31
CA THR A 39 -18.79 1.89 5.40
C THR A 39 -18.12 2.24 6.73
N GLN A 40 -16.96 1.65 6.98
CA GLN A 40 -16.18 1.94 8.20
C GLN A 40 -15.86 3.43 8.32
N ASN A 41 -15.34 4.02 7.25
CA ASN A 41 -14.95 5.43 7.25
C ASN A 41 -16.16 6.34 7.48
N ALA A 42 -17.29 6.01 6.85
CA ALA A 42 -18.53 6.78 7.04
C ALA A 42 -19.01 6.71 8.49
N LEU A 43 -19.02 5.51 9.09
CA LEU A 43 -19.42 5.32 10.46
C LEU A 43 -18.47 6.01 11.44
N GLU A 44 -17.18 5.94 11.22
CA GLU A 44 -16.19 6.62 12.05
C GLU A 44 -16.38 8.14 12.02
N ALA A 45 -16.65 8.70 10.86
CA ALA A 45 -16.91 10.13 10.72
C ALA A 45 -18.20 10.54 11.46
N GLU A 46 -19.26 9.74 11.33
CA GLU A 46 -20.52 10.01 12.02
C GLU A 46 -20.36 9.92 13.54
N ILE A 47 -19.63 8.89 14.01
CA ILE A 47 -19.37 8.72 15.45
C ILE A 47 -18.55 9.89 15.98
N ALA A 48 -17.51 10.30 15.27
CA ALA A 48 -16.69 11.44 15.68
C ALA A 48 -17.52 12.70 15.79
N ALA A 49 -18.40 12.96 14.81
CA ALA A 49 -19.29 14.13 14.83
C ALA A 49 -20.27 14.07 16.00
N ASP A 50 -20.84 12.90 16.26
CA ASP A 50 -21.77 12.71 17.40
C ASP A 50 -21.07 12.94 18.74
N MET A 51 -19.86 12.39 18.89
CA MET A 51 -19.10 12.55 20.12
C MET A 51 -18.70 14.01 20.35
N GLU A 52 -18.30 14.72 19.29
CA GLU A 52 -17.96 16.14 19.40
C GLU A 52 -19.17 16.97 19.82
N ARG A 53 -20.34 16.69 19.25
CA ARG A 53 -21.58 17.39 19.64
C ARG A 53 -21.95 17.15 21.11
N GLN A 54 -21.67 15.96 21.63
CA GLN A 54 -21.97 15.60 23.01
C GLN A 54 -20.82 15.95 23.96
N GLY A 55 -19.71 16.48 23.46
CA GLY A 55 -18.55 16.81 24.28
C GLY A 55 -17.83 15.61 24.86
N LEU A 56 -17.92 14.47 24.18
CA LEU A 56 -17.28 13.23 24.63
C LEU A 56 -15.93 13.06 23.96
N THR A 57 -14.93 12.65 24.75
CA THR A 57 -13.63 12.24 24.23
C THR A 57 -13.45 10.73 24.23
N GLN A 58 -14.28 10.04 24.99
CA GLN A 58 -14.30 8.59 25.07
C GLN A 58 -15.70 8.12 25.40
N THR A 59 -16.09 6.99 24.79
CA THR A 59 -17.37 6.35 25.08
C THR A 59 -17.24 4.86 24.76
N GLY A 60 -18.20 4.08 25.25
CA GLY A 60 -18.18 2.64 25.01
C GLY A 60 -19.58 2.04 25.13
N ASN A 61 -19.71 0.85 24.59
CA ASN A 61 -20.87 0.00 24.73
C ASN A 61 -20.41 -1.46 24.87
N ASP A 62 -21.32 -2.40 24.76
CA ASP A 62 -20.97 -3.82 24.91
C ASP A 62 -20.03 -4.33 23.78
N ALA A 63 -20.02 -3.65 22.64
CA ALA A 63 -19.23 -4.08 21.50
C ALA A 63 -17.82 -3.50 21.48
N CYS A 64 -17.66 -2.24 21.91
CA CYS A 64 -16.38 -1.55 21.76
C CYS A 64 -16.26 -0.32 22.62
N THR A 65 -15.04 0.17 22.75
CA THR A 65 -14.73 1.47 23.34
C THR A 65 -14.11 2.33 22.25
N ILE A 66 -14.55 3.58 22.18
CA ILE A 66 -14.07 4.53 21.18
C ILE A 66 -13.54 5.77 21.88
N SER A 67 -12.37 6.22 21.47
CA SER A 67 -11.81 7.49 21.95
C SER A 67 -11.42 8.34 20.74
N LEU A 68 -11.60 9.65 20.89
CA LEU A 68 -11.13 10.60 19.88
C LEU A 68 -9.67 10.93 20.17
N LYS A 69 -8.83 10.82 19.15
CA LYS A 69 -7.41 11.09 19.23
C LYS A 69 -7.04 12.10 18.17
N THR A 70 -6.36 13.15 18.60
CA THR A 70 -5.88 14.18 17.68
C THR A 70 -4.37 13.99 17.46
N GLU A 71 -3.95 13.86 16.23
CA GLU A 71 -2.55 13.74 15.85
C GLU A 71 -2.16 14.88 14.95
N ILE A 72 -0.92 15.34 15.09
CA ILE A 72 -0.38 16.35 14.19
C ILE A 72 0.26 15.63 13.03
N VAL A 73 -0.24 15.90 11.82
CA VAL A 73 0.28 15.32 10.60
C VAL A 73 0.72 16.43 9.65
N PRO A 74 1.79 16.21 8.89
CA PRO A 74 2.27 17.24 7.97
C PRO A 74 1.44 17.26 6.69
N THR A 75 1.21 18.46 6.18
CA THR A 75 0.69 18.68 4.83
C THR A 75 1.70 19.54 4.10
N VAL A 76 2.25 19.02 3.02
CA VAL A 76 3.26 19.77 2.26
C VAL A 76 2.54 20.77 1.35
N GLU A 77 2.78 22.05 1.59
CA GLU A 77 2.20 23.12 0.79
C GLU A 77 3.09 23.55 -0.36
N ASP A 78 4.41 23.41 -0.17
CA ASP A 78 5.43 23.83 -1.15
C ASP A 78 6.62 22.89 -1.07
N TRP A 79 6.71 21.98 -2.03
CA TRP A 79 7.80 21.00 -2.08
C TRP A 79 9.17 21.63 -2.27
N ASP A 80 9.26 22.72 -3.05
CA ASP A 80 10.53 23.38 -3.28
C ASP A 80 11.06 23.99 -1.99
N ALA A 81 10.20 24.64 -1.22
CA ALA A 81 10.57 25.22 0.07
C ALA A 81 11.03 24.12 1.05
N LEU A 82 10.32 22.98 1.07
CA LEU A 82 10.71 21.85 1.91
C LEU A 82 12.07 21.30 1.50
N HIS A 83 12.31 21.11 0.20
CA HIS A 83 13.60 20.62 -0.29
C HIS A 83 14.75 21.56 0.07
N GLN A 84 14.54 22.86 -0.08
CA GLN A 84 15.57 23.84 0.30
C GLN A 84 15.86 23.81 1.80
N HIS A 85 14.84 23.64 2.62
CA HIS A 85 15.01 23.50 4.05
C HIS A 85 15.85 22.25 4.38
N ILE A 86 15.55 21.12 3.76
CA ILE A 86 16.28 19.86 3.97
C ILE A 86 17.73 20.00 3.54
N ILE A 87 18.00 20.65 2.41
CA ILE A 87 19.35 20.89 1.91
C ILE A 87 20.12 21.76 2.91
N ALA A 88 19.49 22.80 3.43
CA ALA A 88 20.14 23.74 4.35
C ALA A 88 20.41 23.14 5.72
N THR A 89 19.54 22.24 6.21
CA THR A 89 19.61 21.69 7.57
C THR A 89 20.12 20.27 7.65
N GLY A 90 20.09 19.52 6.54
CA GLY A 90 20.43 18.11 6.51
C GLY A 90 19.36 17.20 7.14
N GLN A 91 18.15 17.70 7.36
CA GLN A 91 17.07 16.96 8.02
C GLN A 91 16.34 16.03 7.04
N PHE A 92 17.07 15.08 6.45
CA PHE A 92 16.51 14.13 5.49
C PHE A 92 15.52 13.16 6.13
N GLU A 93 15.51 13.05 7.46
CA GLU A 93 14.55 12.24 8.20
C GLU A 93 13.11 12.73 8.06
N LEU A 94 12.89 13.94 7.56
CA LEU A 94 11.56 14.44 7.23
C LEU A 94 10.94 13.71 6.05
N LEU A 95 11.75 13.04 5.25
CA LEU A 95 11.31 12.29 4.09
C LEU A 95 11.37 10.78 4.38
N GLN A 96 10.48 10.03 3.74
CA GLN A 96 10.52 8.57 3.84
C GLN A 96 11.68 8.02 3.01
N LYS A 97 12.29 6.93 3.51
CA LYS A 97 13.41 6.27 2.83
C LYS A 97 12.90 5.39 1.70
N ARG A 98 12.51 6.01 0.60
CA ARG A 98 12.04 5.30 -0.57
C ARG A 98 12.53 6.02 -1.83
N MET A 99 13.15 5.25 -2.73
CA MET A 99 13.58 5.79 -4.02
C MET A 99 12.48 5.65 -5.06
N SER A 100 12.41 6.63 -5.95
CA SER A 100 11.59 6.51 -7.15
C SER A 100 12.31 5.62 -8.15
N ALA A 101 11.74 4.47 -8.45
CA ALA A 101 12.31 3.56 -9.43
C ALA A 101 12.33 4.16 -10.84
N THR A 102 11.29 4.91 -11.18
CA THR A 102 11.21 5.59 -12.48
C THR A 102 12.31 6.62 -12.66
N ALA A 103 12.47 7.49 -11.65
CA ALA A 103 13.54 8.51 -11.69
C ALA A 103 14.92 7.86 -11.71
N TYR A 104 15.10 6.77 -10.96
CA TYR A 104 16.37 6.04 -10.94
C TYR A 104 16.71 5.49 -12.32
N ARG A 105 15.75 4.86 -13.01
CA ARG A 105 15.98 4.32 -14.36
C ARG A 105 16.35 5.39 -15.37
N GLU A 106 15.73 6.56 -15.26
CA GLU A 106 16.08 7.69 -16.14
C GLU A 106 17.49 8.19 -15.88
N LEU A 107 17.87 8.26 -14.60
CA LEU A 107 19.20 8.76 -14.23
C LEU A 107 20.30 7.80 -14.67
N ILE A 108 20.16 6.50 -14.46
CA ILE A 108 21.20 5.53 -14.83
C ILE A 108 21.34 5.36 -16.34
N ALA A 109 20.37 5.80 -17.13
CA ALA A 109 20.52 5.84 -18.58
C ALA A 109 21.56 6.87 -19.02
N MET A 110 21.78 7.90 -18.20
CA MET A 110 22.75 8.96 -18.47
C MET A 110 24.03 8.83 -17.63
N GLU A 111 23.90 8.36 -16.39
CA GLU A 111 25.02 8.19 -15.47
C GLU A 111 25.15 6.73 -15.08
N PRO A 112 26.36 6.16 -15.02
CA PRO A 112 26.53 4.73 -14.82
C PRO A 112 26.14 4.25 -13.41
N SER A 113 26.18 5.11 -12.42
CA SER A 113 25.85 4.70 -11.05
C SER A 113 25.44 5.87 -10.18
N VAL A 114 24.70 5.51 -9.12
CA VAL A 114 24.34 6.44 -8.04
C VAL A 114 24.99 5.90 -6.77
N PRO A 115 25.80 6.70 -6.07
CA PRO A 115 26.44 6.24 -4.83
C PRO A 115 25.44 5.69 -3.83
N GLY A 116 25.76 4.53 -3.26
CA GLY A 116 24.93 3.88 -2.27
C GLY A 116 23.78 3.05 -2.85
N VAL A 117 23.67 2.98 -4.17
CA VAL A 117 22.58 2.24 -4.84
C VAL A 117 23.14 1.26 -5.85
N ARG A 118 22.58 0.06 -5.86
CA ARG A 118 22.94 -0.98 -6.81
C ARG A 118 21.69 -1.31 -7.65
N SER A 119 21.88 -1.43 -8.95
CA SER A 119 20.80 -1.92 -9.82
C SER A 119 20.60 -3.41 -9.62
N THR A 120 19.37 -3.81 -9.48
CA THR A 120 18.97 -5.22 -9.37
C THR A 120 17.93 -5.51 -10.44
N GLU A 121 18.17 -6.51 -11.23
CA GLU A 121 17.20 -6.94 -12.25
C GLU A 121 16.13 -7.80 -11.60
N LEU A 122 14.87 -7.50 -11.88
CA LEU A 122 13.72 -8.22 -11.34
C LEU A 122 12.88 -8.73 -12.50
N THR A 123 12.72 -10.05 -12.57
CA THR A 123 11.85 -10.68 -13.55
C THR A 123 10.47 -10.87 -12.97
N LYS A 124 9.46 -10.35 -13.64
CA LYS A 124 8.08 -10.40 -13.20
C LYS A 124 7.21 -11.11 -14.20
N VAL A 125 6.15 -11.74 -13.70
CA VAL A 125 5.07 -12.23 -14.55
C VAL A 125 4.18 -11.05 -14.91
N ASN A 126 3.99 -10.82 -16.21
CA ASN A 126 3.04 -9.84 -16.70
C ASN A 126 1.79 -10.59 -17.14
N TYR A 127 0.74 -10.47 -16.33
CA TYR A 127 -0.52 -11.16 -16.58
C TYR A 127 -1.46 -10.27 -17.40
N ARG A 128 -2.03 -10.86 -18.44
CA ARG A 128 -3.04 -10.19 -19.24
C ARG A 128 -4.23 -11.12 -19.41
N SER A 129 -5.39 -10.68 -18.95
CA SER A 129 -6.63 -11.44 -19.16
C SER A 129 -7.10 -11.28 -20.60
N LYS A 130 -7.70 -12.35 -21.10
CA LYS A 130 -8.33 -12.32 -22.42
C LYS A 130 -9.81 -11.98 -22.32
#